data_a82d95a67116c44b120b62ba53eb2427
#
_entry.id   a82d95a67116c44b120b62ba53eb2427
#
_cell.length_a   1.000
_cell.length_b   1.000
_cell.length_c   1.000
_cell.angle_alpha   90.00
_cell.angle_beta   90.00
_cell.angle_gamma   90.00
#
_symmetry.space_group_name_H-M   'P 1'
#
loop_
_entity.id
_entity.type
_entity.pdbx_description
1 polymer ?
#
loop_
_entity_poly.entity_id
_entity_poly.type
_entity_poly.pdbx_seq_one_letter_code
_entity_poly.pdbx_strand_id
1 'polypeptide(L)'
;MKKILFAATVLCMMGCQNKPTNSTPALDPSNMDTSVAPNESFYQYATGGWQAKNPLKPEHSSYNMFNVLNDNNEIRINELFTQMTKENPAKGTVNQKIADLYKLGLDSVRLNQEGAAPIRAELETILSLDDKKQLDR
;
A
#
# COMPACT_ATOMS: atom_id res chain seq x y z
N MET A 1 -36.72 -33.09 31.31
CA MET A 1 -36.14 -33.23 29.97
C MET A 1 -36.68 -32.22 28.95
N LYS A 2 -38.00 -31.92 28.90
CA LYS A 2 -38.59 -30.95 27.93
C LYS A 2 -38.11 -29.50 28.12
N LYS A 3 -37.77 -29.07 29.33
CA LYS A 3 -37.29 -27.69 29.60
C LYS A 3 -35.84 -27.46 29.15
N ILE A 4 -35.01 -28.49 29.07
CA ILE A 4 -33.60 -28.39 28.62
C ILE A 4 -33.53 -28.29 27.09
N LEU A 5 -34.46 -28.93 26.38
CA LEU A 5 -34.54 -28.87 24.92
C LEU A 5 -34.92 -27.46 24.43
N PHE A 6 -35.74 -26.72 25.18
CA PHE A 6 -36.17 -25.37 24.81
C PHE A 6 -35.04 -24.34 25.01
N ALA A 7 -34.19 -24.54 26.02
CA ALA A 7 -33.03 -23.67 26.26
C ALA A 7 -31.94 -23.84 25.17
N ALA A 8 -31.73 -25.05 24.65
CA ALA A 8 -30.77 -25.31 23.58
C ALA A 8 -31.17 -24.70 22.25
N THR A 9 -32.45 -24.63 21.92
CA THR A 9 -32.97 -24.05 20.67
C THR A 9 -32.84 -22.52 20.64
N VAL A 10 -32.95 -21.85 21.79
CA VAL A 10 -32.81 -20.39 21.89
C VAL A 10 -31.32 -19.96 21.74
N LEU A 11 -30.36 -20.80 22.19
CA LEU A 11 -28.94 -20.52 22.07
C LEU A 11 -28.42 -20.58 20.62
N CYS A 12 -29.04 -21.38 19.75
CA CYS A 12 -28.67 -21.49 18.34
C CYS A 12 -29.10 -20.31 17.47
N MET A 13 -30.02 -19.46 17.93
CA MET A 13 -30.47 -18.29 17.16
C MET A 13 -29.65 -17.05 17.36
N MET A 14 -28.70 -17.04 18.31
CA MET A 14 -27.80 -15.88 18.53
C MET A 14 -26.52 -15.90 17.68
N GLY A 15 -26.34 -16.89 16.81
CA GLY A 15 -25.09 -17.10 16.07
C GLY A 15 -24.91 -16.32 14.76
N CYS A 16 -25.95 -15.63 14.27
CA CYS A 16 -25.87 -14.86 13.02
C CYS A 16 -25.90 -13.35 13.29
N GLN A 17 -24.91 -12.84 14.05
CA GLN A 17 -24.60 -11.43 13.94
C GLN A 17 -23.78 -11.24 12.66
N ASN A 18 -24.44 -10.80 11.59
CA ASN A 18 -23.76 -10.24 10.43
C ASN A 18 -22.88 -9.09 10.95
N LYS A 19 -21.55 -9.30 11.03
CA LYS A 19 -20.61 -8.19 11.10
C LYS A 19 -20.99 -7.26 9.94
N PRO A 20 -21.21 -5.97 10.17
CA PRO A 20 -21.35 -5.04 9.08
C PRO A 20 -20.04 -5.15 8.26
N THR A 21 -20.12 -5.83 7.13
CA THR A 21 -19.08 -5.71 6.13
C THR A 21 -19.15 -4.25 5.70
N ASN A 22 -18.11 -3.47 5.98
CA ASN A 22 -17.89 -2.18 5.35
C ASN A 22 -17.59 -2.44 3.86
N SER A 23 -18.58 -3.02 3.17
CA SER A 23 -18.52 -3.13 1.72
C SER A 23 -18.85 -1.75 1.18
N THR A 24 -17.84 -1.09 0.68
CA THR A 24 -18.04 0.07 -0.19
C THR A 24 -19.03 -0.34 -1.27
N PRO A 25 -20.13 0.39 -1.49
CA PRO A 25 -21.06 0.07 -2.54
C PRO A 25 -20.34 -0.14 -3.87
N ALA A 26 -20.73 -1.15 -4.64
CA ALA A 26 -20.13 -1.43 -5.95
C ALA A 26 -20.25 -0.24 -6.91
N LEU A 27 -21.29 0.58 -6.73
CA LEU A 27 -21.47 1.86 -7.37
C LEU A 27 -21.57 2.95 -6.29
N ASP A 28 -20.65 3.91 -6.31
CA ASP A 28 -20.67 5.09 -5.45
C ASP A 28 -21.21 6.31 -6.21
N PRO A 29 -22.46 6.74 -5.93
CA PRO A 29 -23.06 7.89 -6.62
C PRO A 29 -22.27 9.19 -6.46
N SER A 30 -21.46 9.32 -5.41
CA SER A 30 -20.62 10.49 -5.18
C SER A 30 -19.50 10.67 -6.20
N ASN A 31 -19.23 9.64 -7.01
CA ASN A 31 -18.27 9.69 -8.12
C ASN A 31 -18.88 10.24 -9.41
N MET A 32 -20.20 10.41 -9.45
CA MET A 32 -20.91 10.95 -10.59
C MET A 32 -20.97 12.48 -10.52
N ASP A 33 -21.04 13.12 -11.68
CA ASP A 33 -21.34 14.55 -11.81
C ASP A 33 -22.74 14.71 -12.42
N THR A 34 -23.73 14.84 -11.56
CA THR A 34 -25.13 14.98 -11.97
C THR A 34 -25.48 16.35 -12.53
N SER A 35 -24.55 17.31 -12.54
CA SER A 35 -24.74 18.62 -13.19
C SER A 35 -24.63 18.53 -14.72
N VAL A 36 -24.00 17.46 -15.22
CA VAL A 36 -23.86 17.18 -16.66
C VAL A 36 -24.91 16.16 -17.10
N ALA A 37 -25.61 16.45 -18.20
CA ALA A 37 -26.58 15.51 -18.73
C ALA A 37 -25.88 14.30 -19.40
N PRO A 38 -26.34 13.05 -19.16
CA PRO A 38 -25.66 11.84 -19.64
C PRO A 38 -25.63 11.73 -21.17
N ASN A 39 -26.57 12.40 -21.87
CA ASN A 39 -26.59 12.48 -23.33
C ASN A 39 -25.64 13.55 -23.91
N GLU A 40 -25.17 14.48 -23.06
CA GLU A 40 -24.18 15.50 -23.44
C GLU A 40 -22.75 14.92 -23.29
N SER A 41 -22.43 14.36 -22.12
CA SER A 41 -21.16 13.67 -21.87
C SER A 41 -21.37 12.58 -20.84
N PHE A 42 -21.55 11.35 -21.30
CA PHE A 42 -21.69 10.21 -20.39
C PHE A 42 -20.43 10.00 -19.52
N TYR A 43 -19.25 10.23 -20.08
CA TYR A 43 -18.00 10.14 -19.35
C TYR A 43 -17.95 11.12 -18.17
N GLN A 44 -18.22 12.38 -18.41
CA GLN A 44 -18.22 13.40 -17.35
C GLN A 44 -19.34 13.12 -16.34
N TYR A 45 -20.54 12.78 -16.80
CA TYR A 45 -21.63 12.39 -15.92
C TYR A 45 -21.26 11.24 -14.98
N ALA A 46 -20.64 10.17 -15.51
CA ALA A 46 -20.36 8.97 -14.75
C ALA A 46 -19.12 9.08 -13.83
N THR A 47 -18.14 9.93 -14.18
CA THR A 47 -16.82 9.96 -13.50
C THR A 47 -16.39 11.34 -13.00
N GLY A 48 -17.12 12.40 -13.31
CA GLY A 48 -16.72 13.77 -13.00
C GLY A 48 -16.53 14.04 -11.50
N GLY A 49 -17.38 13.47 -10.66
CA GLY A 49 -17.26 13.58 -9.21
C GLY A 49 -16.00 12.88 -8.67
N TRP A 50 -15.62 11.74 -9.26
CA TRP A 50 -14.36 11.05 -8.93
C TRP A 50 -13.15 11.87 -9.37
N GLN A 51 -13.15 12.41 -10.58
CA GLN A 51 -12.07 13.24 -11.11
C GLN A 51 -11.84 14.50 -10.26
N ALA A 52 -12.91 15.14 -9.81
CA ALA A 52 -12.83 16.31 -8.94
C ALA A 52 -12.17 16.00 -7.59
N LYS A 53 -12.40 14.79 -7.05
CA LYS A 53 -11.78 14.32 -5.78
C LYS A 53 -10.33 13.83 -5.97
N ASN A 54 -9.98 13.40 -7.19
CA ASN A 54 -8.69 12.78 -7.50
C ASN A 54 -8.02 13.51 -8.66
N PRO A 55 -7.59 14.77 -8.47
CA PRO A 55 -6.93 15.52 -9.50
C PRO A 55 -5.62 14.85 -9.92
N LEU A 56 -5.24 15.04 -11.19
CA LEU A 56 -3.97 14.54 -11.70
C LEU A 56 -2.81 15.21 -10.96
N LYS A 57 -1.98 14.41 -10.31
CA LYS A 57 -0.78 14.88 -9.62
C LYS A 57 0.34 15.17 -10.62
N PRO A 58 1.24 16.14 -10.32
CA PRO A 58 2.32 16.52 -11.25
C PRO A 58 3.25 15.38 -11.66
N GLU A 59 3.44 14.39 -10.78
CA GLU A 59 4.28 13.22 -10.98
C GLU A 59 3.65 12.13 -11.86
N HIS A 60 2.37 12.27 -12.20
CA HIS A 60 1.63 11.27 -12.98
C HIS A 60 1.23 11.81 -14.35
N SER A 61 1.40 11.00 -15.40
CA SER A 61 0.85 11.27 -16.74
C SER A 61 -0.64 10.95 -16.84
N SER A 62 -1.14 10.07 -15.96
CA SER A 62 -2.55 9.71 -15.81
C SER A 62 -2.81 9.29 -14.37
N TYR A 63 -4.03 9.48 -13.87
CA TYR A 63 -4.43 9.04 -12.55
C TYR A 63 -5.79 8.34 -12.63
N ASN A 64 -5.84 7.12 -12.12
CA ASN A 64 -7.02 6.27 -12.19
C ASN A 64 -7.11 5.37 -10.93
N MET A 65 -8.10 4.49 -10.87
CA MET A 65 -8.33 3.63 -9.71
C MET A 65 -7.14 2.71 -9.39
N PHE A 66 -6.36 2.29 -10.39
CA PHE A 66 -5.14 1.50 -10.12
C PHE A 66 -4.06 2.31 -9.40
N ASN A 67 -3.94 3.60 -9.72
CA ASN A 67 -3.04 4.50 -8.99
C ASN A 67 -3.51 4.66 -7.53
N VAL A 68 -4.81 4.85 -7.29
CA VAL A 68 -5.37 4.91 -5.93
C VAL A 68 -5.11 3.63 -5.16
N LEU A 69 -5.27 2.46 -5.78
CA LEU A 69 -4.98 1.17 -5.16
C LEU A 69 -3.49 1.03 -4.81
N ASN A 70 -2.62 1.47 -5.71
CA ASN A 70 -1.18 1.46 -5.48
C ASN A 70 -0.79 2.38 -4.31
N ASP A 71 -1.25 3.63 -4.32
CA ASP A 71 -1.01 4.60 -3.25
C ASP A 71 -1.47 4.03 -1.89
N ASN A 72 -2.68 3.46 -1.84
CA ASN A 72 -3.19 2.83 -0.62
C ASN A 72 -2.36 1.62 -0.18
N ASN A 73 -1.83 0.84 -1.13
CA ASN A 73 -1.00 -0.32 -0.84
C ASN A 73 0.35 0.12 -0.26
N GLU A 74 0.96 1.15 -0.82
CA GLU A 74 2.19 1.75 -0.29
C GLU A 74 2.01 2.27 1.14
N ILE A 75 0.90 2.96 1.42
CA ILE A 75 0.58 3.42 2.77
C ILE A 75 0.49 2.24 3.73
N ARG A 76 -0.24 1.19 3.37
CA ARG A 76 -0.39 -0.02 4.21
C ARG A 76 0.93 -0.74 4.47
N ILE A 77 1.78 -0.84 3.45
CA ILE A 77 3.11 -1.46 3.59
C ILE A 77 3.97 -0.63 4.54
N ASN A 78 3.97 0.69 4.41
CA ASN A 78 4.68 1.58 5.31
C ASN A 78 4.19 1.49 6.76
N GLU A 79 2.87 1.39 6.97
CA GLU A 79 2.28 1.17 8.29
C GLU A 79 2.74 -0.15 8.91
N LEU A 80 2.73 -1.25 8.13
CA LEU A 80 3.22 -2.56 8.58
C LEU A 80 4.69 -2.54 8.98
N PHE A 81 5.55 -1.94 8.17
CA PHE A 81 6.97 -1.83 8.46
C PHE A 81 7.23 -0.94 9.68
N THR A 82 6.51 0.16 9.79
CA THR A 82 6.57 1.04 10.96
C THR A 82 6.14 0.30 12.23
N GLN A 83 5.08 -0.50 12.16
CA GLN A 83 4.64 -1.33 13.27
C GLN A 83 5.69 -2.38 13.64
N MET A 84 6.23 -3.11 12.66
CA MET A 84 7.31 -4.10 12.91
C MET A 84 8.53 -3.47 13.59
N THR A 85 8.89 -2.25 13.22
CA THR A 85 10.03 -1.56 13.86
C THR A 85 9.75 -1.18 15.32
N LYS A 86 8.49 -0.88 15.68
CA LYS A 86 8.06 -0.57 17.05
C LYS A 86 7.97 -1.81 17.95
N GLU A 87 7.57 -2.94 17.38
CA GLU A 87 7.41 -4.22 18.10
C GLU A 87 8.76 -4.83 18.53
N ASN A 88 9.87 -4.35 17.98
CA ASN A 88 11.23 -4.79 18.28
C ASN A 88 11.38 -6.33 18.25
N PRO A 89 11.20 -6.96 17.07
CA PRO A 89 11.10 -8.41 16.93
C PRO A 89 12.36 -9.15 17.42
N ALA A 90 12.19 -10.39 17.85
CA ALA A 90 13.28 -11.21 18.39
C ALA A 90 14.40 -11.41 17.36
N LYS A 91 15.66 -11.36 17.84
CA LYS A 91 16.87 -11.52 17.03
C LYS A 91 16.85 -12.82 16.23
N GLY A 92 17.19 -12.75 14.94
CA GLY A 92 17.26 -13.88 14.02
C GLY A 92 15.95 -14.18 13.28
N THR A 93 14.85 -13.52 13.64
CA THR A 93 13.57 -13.68 12.93
C THR A 93 13.54 -12.91 11.61
N VAL A 94 12.65 -13.32 10.70
CA VAL A 94 12.41 -12.60 9.44
C VAL A 94 11.93 -11.17 9.72
N ASN A 95 11.03 -10.99 10.67
CA ASN A 95 10.50 -9.68 11.05
C ASN A 95 11.61 -8.74 11.55
N GLN A 96 12.58 -9.24 12.32
CA GLN A 96 13.72 -8.44 12.74
C GLN A 96 14.57 -7.98 11.55
N LYS A 97 14.85 -8.87 10.59
CA LYS A 97 15.62 -8.51 9.40
C LYS A 97 14.92 -7.42 8.55
N ILE A 98 13.59 -7.54 8.39
CA ILE A 98 12.78 -6.54 7.69
C ILE A 98 12.83 -5.21 8.44
N ALA A 99 12.62 -5.22 9.75
CA ALA A 99 12.64 -4.01 10.58
C ALA A 99 14.00 -3.30 10.54
N ASP A 100 15.09 -4.06 10.58
CA ASP A 100 16.44 -3.50 10.53
C ASP A 100 16.76 -2.90 9.15
N LEU A 101 16.37 -3.59 8.08
CA LEU A 101 16.55 -3.07 6.71
C LEU A 101 15.74 -1.78 6.49
N TYR A 102 14.50 -1.75 7.00
CA TYR A 102 13.65 -0.56 6.90
C TYR A 102 14.24 0.62 7.69
N LYS A 103 14.73 0.39 8.92
CA LYS A 103 15.43 1.41 9.72
C LYS A 103 16.67 1.95 9.01
N LEU A 104 17.48 1.05 8.43
CA LEU A 104 18.67 1.43 7.67
C LEU A 104 18.32 2.32 6.47
N GLY A 105 17.28 1.98 5.71
CA GLY A 105 16.85 2.76 4.55
C GLY A 105 16.33 4.16 4.91
N LEU A 106 15.81 4.34 6.13
CA LEU A 106 15.30 5.62 6.62
C LEU A 106 16.34 6.45 7.41
N ASP A 107 17.52 5.91 7.68
CA ASP A 107 18.60 6.60 8.39
C ASP A 107 19.32 7.61 7.46
N SER A 108 18.64 8.70 7.17
CA SER A 108 19.15 9.74 6.31
C SER A 108 20.45 10.40 6.85
N VAL A 109 20.62 10.42 8.16
CA VAL A 109 21.83 10.97 8.78
C VAL A 109 23.04 10.12 8.42
N ARG A 110 22.96 8.81 8.64
CA ARG A 110 24.00 7.86 8.28
C ARG A 110 24.25 7.83 6.78
N LEU A 111 23.20 7.75 5.97
CA LEU A 111 23.29 7.72 4.51
C LEU A 111 24.02 8.96 3.96
N ASN A 112 23.72 10.14 4.51
CA ASN A 112 24.39 11.38 4.11
C ASN A 112 25.86 11.45 4.58
N GLN A 113 26.18 10.87 5.75
CA GLN A 113 27.55 10.82 6.26
C GLN A 113 28.41 9.84 5.47
N GLU A 114 27.90 8.65 5.19
CA GLU A 114 28.63 7.62 4.45
C GLU A 114 28.75 7.95 2.96
N GLY A 115 27.74 8.57 2.36
CA GLY A 115 27.71 8.90 0.93
C GLY A 115 28.03 7.69 0.05
N ALA A 116 29.02 7.84 -0.84
CA ALA A 116 29.48 6.76 -1.72
C ALA A 116 30.62 5.90 -1.11
N ALA A 117 31.01 6.12 0.14
CA ALA A 117 32.12 5.40 0.74
C ALA A 117 31.96 3.86 0.72
N PRO A 118 30.76 3.29 1.01
CA PRO A 118 30.57 1.83 1.02
C PRO A 118 30.80 1.15 -0.33
N ILE A 119 30.59 1.87 -1.45
CA ILE A 119 30.69 1.32 -2.82
C ILE A 119 31.95 1.83 -3.56
N ARG A 120 32.86 2.51 -2.85
CA ARG A 120 34.03 3.13 -3.49
C ARG A 120 34.95 2.13 -4.16
N ALA A 121 35.18 0.97 -3.53
CA ALA A 121 36.04 -0.06 -4.08
C ALA A 121 35.49 -0.63 -5.39
N GLU A 122 34.19 -0.85 -5.45
CA GLU A 122 33.49 -1.30 -6.66
C GLU A 122 33.54 -0.23 -7.76
N LEU A 123 33.33 1.04 -7.39
CA LEU A 123 33.43 2.15 -8.35
C LEU A 123 34.83 2.28 -8.92
N GLU A 124 35.89 2.17 -8.11
CA GLU A 124 37.27 2.20 -8.54
C GLU A 124 37.56 1.02 -9.50
N THR A 125 37.07 -0.17 -9.20
CA THR A 125 37.17 -1.33 -10.08
C THR A 125 36.51 -1.06 -11.43
N ILE A 126 35.28 -0.55 -11.45
CA ILE A 126 34.55 -0.22 -12.67
C ILE A 126 35.28 0.87 -13.48
N LEU A 127 35.77 1.91 -12.82
CA LEU A 127 36.50 3.02 -13.47
C LEU A 127 37.86 2.60 -14.03
N SER A 128 38.42 1.50 -13.55
CA SER A 128 39.68 0.93 -14.05
C SER A 128 39.53 0.01 -15.27
N LEU A 129 38.29 -0.24 -15.74
CA LEU A 129 38.03 -1.08 -16.89
C LEU A 129 38.30 -0.33 -18.19
N ASP A 130 39.34 -0.74 -18.91
CA ASP A 130 39.76 -0.13 -20.19
C ASP A 130 39.08 -0.78 -21.42
N ASP A 131 38.54 -2.02 -21.30
CA ASP A 131 37.93 -2.76 -22.39
C ASP A 131 36.62 -3.41 -21.95
N LYS A 132 35.63 -3.43 -22.87
CA LYS A 132 34.32 -4.10 -22.70
C LYS A 132 34.45 -5.59 -22.36
N LYS A 133 35.51 -6.27 -22.84
CA LYS A 133 35.79 -7.68 -22.52
C LYS A 133 36.07 -7.95 -21.04
N GLN A 134 36.38 -6.91 -20.26
CA GLN A 134 36.59 -7.02 -18.81
C GLN A 134 35.29 -6.99 -18.01
N LEU A 135 34.15 -6.64 -18.65
CA LEU A 135 32.84 -6.62 -18.02
C LEU A 135 32.23 -8.04 -17.86
N ASP A 136 32.74 -9.03 -18.60
CA ASP A 136 32.22 -10.41 -18.61
C ASP A 136 32.87 -11.31 -17.52
N ARG A 137 33.53 -10.75 -16.55
CA ARG A 137 34.12 -11.43 -15.37
C ARG A 137 33.39 -11.01 -14.11
#